data_0937034266899bdb0443a6d83c019a41
#
_entry.id   0937034266899bdb0443a6d83c019a41
#
_cell.length_a   1.000
_cell.length_b   1.000
_cell.length_c   1.000
_cell.angle_alpha   90.00
_cell.angle_beta   90.00
_cell.angle_gamma   90.00
#
_symmetry.space_group_name_H-M   'P 1'
#
loop_
_entity.id
_entity.type
_entity.pdbx_description
1 polymer ?
#
loop_
_entity_poly.entity_id
_entity_poly.type
_entity_poly.pdbx_seq_one_letter_code
_entity_poly.pdbx_strand_id
1 'polypeptide(L)'
;MLEALILLSFTFYFLPMLLAILLDSKLGDPTILGHPIIFFGRLIGWGEKRFNRGKYRRLKGTLYNGLLVGLTLFLSWYLLEQLLNLGSIGQMVALILATVLCFYMLSGKTLIDEVSAVFREVDRELEAGRRQVARIVGRDTAQLSAQEVRTAALETLAENLSDGVVGPILSWALLGTPGILTYKMINTQDSMVGYLNERYRAYGFFSAKLDDLVNLLPSRLTALFLLLGAGRLDLTPFVLREGKKHLSPNSGYPE
;
A
#
# COMPACT_ATOMS: atom_id res chain seq x y z
N MET A 1 -1.77 -37.75 -9.22
CA MET A 1 -0.72 -37.17 -8.38
C MET A 1 -0.36 -35.74 -8.83
N LEU A 2 -0.03 -35.51 -10.11
CA LEU A 2 0.28 -34.18 -10.64
C LEU A 2 -0.91 -33.21 -10.54
N GLU A 3 -2.11 -33.63 -10.88
CA GLU A 3 -3.33 -32.80 -10.77
C GLU A 3 -3.64 -32.37 -9.32
N ALA A 4 -3.46 -33.28 -8.36
CA ALA A 4 -3.66 -32.96 -6.95
C ALA A 4 -2.61 -31.97 -6.46
N LEU A 5 -1.37 -32.04 -6.91
CA LEU A 5 -0.31 -31.08 -6.60
C LEU A 5 -0.59 -29.70 -7.22
N ILE A 6 -1.06 -29.67 -8.46
CA ILE A 6 -1.45 -28.42 -9.14
C ILE A 6 -2.63 -27.78 -8.42
N LEU A 7 -3.66 -28.55 -8.09
CA LEU A 7 -4.84 -28.07 -7.37
C LEU A 7 -4.46 -27.54 -5.96
N LEU A 8 -3.58 -28.24 -5.25
CA LEU A 8 -3.09 -27.84 -3.94
C LEU A 8 -2.31 -26.50 -4.03
N SER A 9 -1.38 -26.41 -4.97
CA SER A 9 -0.60 -25.19 -5.20
C SER A 9 -1.51 -24.02 -5.59
N PHE A 10 -2.48 -24.22 -6.46
CA PHE A 10 -3.45 -23.22 -6.85
C PHE A 10 -4.29 -22.77 -5.66
N THR A 11 -4.78 -23.70 -4.83
CA THR A 11 -5.58 -23.39 -3.65
C THR A 11 -4.82 -22.53 -2.66
N PHE A 12 -3.59 -22.89 -2.30
CA PHE A 12 -2.78 -22.15 -1.34
C PHE A 12 -2.22 -20.84 -1.88
N TYR A 13 -2.18 -20.66 -3.19
CA TYR A 13 -1.76 -19.41 -3.80
C TYR A 13 -2.94 -18.43 -3.97
N PHE A 14 -4.04 -18.84 -4.60
CA PHE A 14 -5.11 -17.92 -5.00
C PHE A 14 -6.20 -17.72 -3.93
N LEU A 15 -6.54 -18.79 -3.21
CA LEU A 15 -7.64 -18.72 -2.24
C LEU A 15 -7.42 -17.68 -1.12
N PRO A 16 -6.21 -17.52 -0.52
CA PRO A 16 -5.97 -16.49 0.48
C PRO A 16 -6.30 -15.09 -0.02
N MET A 17 -5.87 -14.74 -1.22
CA MET A 17 -6.12 -13.41 -1.79
C MET A 17 -7.59 -13.20 -2.14
N LEU A 18 -8.24 -14.20 -2.71
CA LEU A 18 -9.68 -14.12 -3.02
C LEU A 18 -10.49 -13.89 -1.75
N LEU A 19 -10.21 -14.64 -0.70
CA LEU A 19 -10.87 -14.46 0.60
C LEU A 19 -10.52 -13.10 1.23
N ALA A 20 -9.28 -12.65 1.11
CA ALA A 20 -8.86 -11.34 1.60
C ALA A 20 -9.61 -10.19 0.92
N ILE A 21 -9.76 -10.23 -0.41
CA ILE A 21 -10.54 -9.24 -1.17
C ILE A 21 -12.01 -9.25 -0.75
N LEU A 22 -12.60 -10.44 -0.55
CA LEU A 22 -13.98 -10.56 -0.06
C LEU A 22 -14.15 -10.01 1.35
N LEU A 23 -13.18 -10.24 2.23
CA LEU A 23 -13.18 -9.68 3.59
C LEU A 23 -13.01 -8.16 3.56
N ASP A 24 -12.04 -7.62 2.80
CA ASP A 24 -11.83 -6.18 2.66
C ASP A 24 -13.10 -5.50 2.12
N SER A 25 -13.73 -6.03 1.08
CA SER A 25 -14.94 -5.46 0.48
C SER A 25 -16.13 -5.36 1.44
N LYS A 26 -16.17 -6.20 2.49
CA LYS A 26 -17.27 -6.22 3.47
C LYS A 26 -16.92 -5.49 4.77
N LEU A 27 -15.73 -5.71 5.30
CA LEU A 27 -15.32 -5.27 6.63
C LEU A 27 -14.53 -3.96 6.62
N GLY A 28 -13.74 -3.71 5.55
CA GLY A 28 -12.74 -2.65 5.55
C GLY A 28 -11.62 -2.94 6.56
N ASP A 29 -10.86 -1.92 6.88
CA ASP A 29 -9.70 -2.04 7.78
C ASP A 29 -10.14 -2.29 9.22
N PRO A 30 -9.74 -3.40 9.86
CA PRO A 30 -10.17 -3.71 11.22
C PRO A 30 -9.44 -2.82 12.24
N THR A 31 -10.20 -1.96 12.91
CA THR A 31 -9.68 -1.05 13.95
C THR A 31 -9.48 -1.72 15.31
N ILE A 32 -10.08 -2.90 15.53
CA ILE A 32 -10.19 -3.57 16.85
C ILE A 32 -8.94 -4.41 17.15
N LEU A 33 -8.33 -5.02 16.15
CA LEU A 33 -7.15 -5.86 16.29
C LEU A 33 -5.90 -5.06 15.89
N GLY A 34 -4.80 -5.22 16.62
CA GLY A 34 -3.54 -4.53 16.32
C GLY A 34 -3.10 -4.76 14.86
N HIS A 35 -3.01 -3.69 14.08
CA HIS A 35 -2.68 -3.78 12.66
C HIS A 35 -1.20 -4.14 12.46
N PRO A 36 -0.83 -5.12 11.60
CA PRO A 36 0.57 -5.50 11.36
C PRO A 36 1.46 -4.34 10.92
N ILE A 37 0.93 -3.35 10.22
CA ILE A 37 1.64 -2.12 9.83
C ILE A 37 2.16 -1.34 11.05
N ILE A 38 1.47 -1.39 12.20
CA ILE A 38 1.95 -0.77 13.45
C ILE A 38 3.27 -1.40 13.88
N PHE A 39 3.40 -2.72 13.72
CA PHE A 39 4.67 -3.41 14.00
C PHE A 39 5.77 -2.96 13.03
N PHE A 40 5.48 -2.87 11.73
CA PHE A 40 6.41 -2.30 10.74
C PHE A 40 6.83 -0.88 11.14
N GLY A 41 5.86 -0.03 11.45
CA GLY A 41 6.13 1.35 11.89
C GLY A 41 7.02 1.43 13.13
N ARG A 42 6.84 0.53 14.11
CA ARG A 42 7.70 0.47 15.31
C ARG A 42 9.15 0.10 14.95
N LEU A 43 9.35 -0.88 14.08
CA LEU A 43 10.68 -1.27 13.61
C LEU A 43 11.36 -0.13 12.84
N ILE A 44 10.65 0.49 11.91
CA ILE A 44 11.15 1.62 11.11
C ILE A 44 11.52 2.79 12.02
N GLY A 45 10.63 3.17 12.95
CA GLY A 45 10.85 4.26 13.89
C GLY A 45 11.99 3.98 14.88
N TRP A 46 12.18 2.72 15.30
CA TRP A 46 13.33 2.34 16.13
C TRP A 46 14.65 2.52 15.35
N GLY A 47 14.71 2.05 14.13
CA GLY A 47 15.89 2.20 13.27
C GLY A 47 16.19 3.65 12.92
N GLU A 48 15.15 4.44 12.66
CA GLU A 48 15.30 5.88 12.42
C GLU A 48 15.96 6.57 13.62
N LYS A 49 15.44 6.35 14.82
CA LYS A 49 16.01 6.93 16.05
C LYS A 49 17.44 6.49 16.31
N ARG A 50 17.82 5.26 15.93
CA ARG A 50 19.14 4.67 16.22
C ARG A 50 20.17 5.02 15.17
N PHE A 51 19.82 5.04 13.89
CA PHE A 51 20.76 5.10 12.77
C PHE A 51 20.73 6.42 11.99
N ASN A 52 19.65 7.22 12.08
CA ASN A 52 19.56 8.51 11.41
C ASN A 52 20.33 9.62 12.16
N ARG A 53 21.57 9.32 12.57
CA ARG A 53 22.43 10.22 13.35
C ARG A 53 23.89 10.17 12.88
N GLY A 54 24.58 11.29 13.03
CA GLY A 54 26.00 11.43 12.76
C GLY A 54 26.36 11.21 11.28
N LYS A 55 27.56 10.67 11.04
CA LYS A 55 28.07 10.42 9.68
C LYS A 55 27.44 9.17 9.05
N TYR A 56 27.44 9.10 7.73
CA TYR A 56 26.99 7.93 6.93
C TYR A 56 25.50 7.59 7.08
N ARG A 57 24.62 8.57 7.32
CA ARG A 57 23.17 8.34 7.46
C ARG A 57 22.58 7.58 6.27
N ARG A 58 23.01 7.90 5.04
CA ARG A 58 22.55 7.22 3.82
C ARG A 58 22.90 5.73 3.82
N LEU A 59 24.16 5.38 4.13
CA LEU A 59 24.58 3.97 4.18
C LEU A 59 23.85 3.20 5.28
N LYS A 60 23.76 3.78 6.49
CA LYS A 60 23.03 3.16 7.60
C LYS A 60 21.56 2.94 7.28
N GLY A 61 20.91 3.94 6.68
CA GLY A 61 19.51 3.83 6.23
C GLY A 61 19.35 2.76 5.16
N THR A 62 20.19 2.74 4.14
CA THR A 62 20.16 1.70 3.10
C THR A 62 20.30 0.30 3.68
N LEU A 63 21.29 0.08 4.55
CA LEU A 63 21.52 -1.24 5.15
C LEU A 63 20.37 -1.66 6.08
N TYR A 64 19.92 -0.77 6.95
CA TYR A 64 18.84 -1.09 7.90
C TYR A 64 17.49 -1.30 7.20
N ASN A 65 17.07 -0.38 6.35
CA ASN A 65 15.81 -0.48 5.65
C ASN A 65 15.81 -1.64 4.65
N GLY A 66 16.93 -1.88 3.96
CA GLY A 66 17.12 -3.06 3.12
C GLY A 66 17.05 -4.38 3.90
N LEU A 67 17.63 -4.41 5.11
CA LEU A 67 17.53 -5.57 6.00
C LEU A 67 16.07 -5.83 6.41
N LEU A 68 15.30 -4.80 6.76
CA LEU A 68 13.88 -4.96 7.10
C LEU A 68 13.07 -5.53 5.94
N VAL A 69 13.29 -5.02 4.71
CA VAL A 69 12.64 -5.55 3.50
C VAL A 69 13.01 -7.02 3.27
N GLY A 70 14.31 -7.34 3.31
CA GLY A 70 14.80 -8.71 3.13
C GLY A 70 14.30 -9.67 4.22
N LEU A 71 14.29 -9.24 5.48
CA LEU A 71 13.74 -10.04 6.57
C LEU A 71 12.22 -10.24 6.44
N THR A 72 11.47 -9.24 6.03
CA THR A 72 10.02 -9.38 5.82
C THR A 72 9.75 -10.43 4.75
N LEU A 73 10.44 -10.37 3.62
CA LEU A 73 10.30 -11.36 2.55
C LEU A 73 10.69 -12.76 3.03
N PHE A 74 11.88 -12.90 3.61
CA PHE A 74 12.43 -14.20 4.01
C PHE A 74 11.62 -14.84 5.13
N LEU A 75 11.33 -14.10 6.21
CA LEU A 75 10.64 -14.67 7.37
C LEU A 75 9.19 -15.04 7.06
N SER A 76 8.48 -14.25 6.26
CA SER A 76 7.12 -14.58 5.85
C SER A 76 7.09 -15.77 4.91
N TRP A 77 8.01 -15.86 3.95
CA TRP A 77 8.16 -17.03 3.10
C TRP A 77 8.50 -18.28 3.92
N TYR A 78 9.52 -18.20 4.78
CA TYR A 78 9.98 -19.33 5.60
C TYR A 78 8.89 -19.84 6.53
N LEU A 79 8.16 -18.93 7.19
CA LEU A 79 7.07 -19.31 8.10
C LEU A 79 5.96 -20.07 7.36
N LEU A 80 5.52 -19.56 6.22
CA LEU A 80 4.47 -20.20 5.43
C LEU A 80 4.93 -21.57 4.89
N GLU A 81 6.17 -21.67 4.42
CA GLU A 81 6.76 -22.92 3.96
C GLU A 81 6.81 -23.97 5.08
N GLN A 82 7.25 -23.58 6.29
CA GLN A 82 7.25 -24.52 7.42
C GLN A 82 5.84 -24.99 7.78
N LEU A 83 4.85 -24.07 7.79
CA LEU A 83 3.46 -24.44 8.06
C LEU A 83 2.91 -25.42 7.02
N LEU A 84 3.17 -25.19 5.73
CA LEU A 84 2.73 -26.07 4.65
C LEU A 84 3.30 -27.50 4.78
N ASN A 85 4.50 -27.65 5.35
CA ASN A 85 5.18 -28.93 5.56
C ASN A 85 4.68 -29.69 6.80
N LEU A 86 3.86 -29.08 7.68
CA LEU A 86 3.31 -29.74 8.88
C LEU A 86 2.05 -30.61 8.61
N GLY A 87 1.78 -30.96 7.36
CA GLY A 87 0.61 -31.74 6.96
C GLY A 87 -0.68 -30.95 6.98
N SER A 88 -1.85 -31.61 7.00
CA SER A 88 -3.15 -30.98 6.78
C SER A 88 -3.49 -29.86 7.77
N ILE A 89 -3.13 -30.02 9.05
CA ILE A 89 -3.37 -28.99 10.06
C ILE A 89 -2.50 -27.75 9.77
N GLY A 90 -1.22 -27.95 9.48
CA GLY A 90 -0.32 -26.86 9.12
C GLY A 90 -0.77 -26.13 7.85
N GLN A 91 -1.24 -26.83 6.84
CA GLN A 91 -1.81 -26.27 5.62
C GLN A 91 -3.04 -25.39 5.91
N MET A 92 -3.95 -25.85 6.78
CA MET A 92 -5.10 -25.06 7.19
C MET A 92 -4.67 -23.77 7.94
N VAL A 93 -3.70 -23.88 8.85
CA VAL A 93 -3.14 -22.72 9.56
C VAL A 93 -2.47 -21.74 8.59
N ALA A 94 -1.69 -22.24 7.62
CA ALA A 94 -1.06 -21.44 6.58
C ALA A 94 -2.09 -20.67 5.74
N LEU A 95 -3.18 -21.33 5.33
CA LEU A 95 -4.26 -20.72 4.58
C LEU A 95 -4.94 -19.57 5.36
N ILE A 96 -5.29 -19.82 6.61
CA ILE A 96 -5.92 -18.82 7.48
C ILE A 96 -4.96 -17.64 7.69
N LEU A 97 -3.71 -17.92 8.04
CA LEU A 97 -2.69 -16.88 8.27
C LEU A 97 -2.45 -16.05 7.02
N ALA A 98 -2.26 -16.68 5.86
CA ALA A 98 -2.08 -15.99 4.59
C ALA A 98 -3.29 -15.11 4.24
N THR A 99 -4.51 -15.63 4.43
CA THR A 99 -5.75 -14.86 4.22
C THR A 99 -5.81 -13.62 5.10
N VAL A 100 -5.58 -13.78 6.41
CA VAL A 100 -5.58 -12.68 7.38
C VAL A 100 -4.49 -11.66 7.05
N LEU A 101 -3.29 -12.10 6.75
CA LEU A 101 -2.19 -11.20 6.38
C LEU A 101 -2.49 -10.45 5.08
N CYS A 102 -3.00 -11.10 4.05
CA CYS A 102 -3.40 -10.43 2.81
C CYS A 102 -4.53 -9.42 3.06
N PHE A 103 -5.54 -9.76 3.87
CA PHE A 103 -6.64 -8.88 4.22
C PHE A 103 -6.14 -7.58 4.88
N TYR A 104 -5.25 -7.67 5.86
CA TYR A 104 -4.66 -6.48 6.50
C TYR A 104 -3.78 -5.62 5.58
N MET A 105 -3.35 -6.15 4.45
CA MET A 105 -2.52 -5.40 3.49
C MET A 105 -3.35 -4.68 2.42
N LEU A 106 -4.66 -4.93 2.36
CA LEU A 106 -5.61 -4.23 1.49
C LEU A 106 -6.33 -3.12 2.26
N SER A 107 -6.77 -2.09 1.56
CA SER A 107 -7.51 -0.96 2.14
C SER A 107 -8.59 -0.39 1.20
N GLY A 108 -9.12 -1.24 0.31
CA GLY A 108 -10.04 -0.79 -0.74
C GLY A 108 -11.35 -0.22 -0.19
N LYS A 109 -12.02 -0.95 0.69
CA LYS A 109 -13.28 -0.49 1.29
C LYS A 109 -13.09 0.75 2.15
N THR A 110 -12.09 0.76 3.03
CA THR A 110 -11.82 1.89 3.91
C THR A 110 -11.56 3.16 3.10
N LEU A 111 -10.79 3.06 2.00
CA LEU A 111 -10.53 4.18 1.11
C LEU A 111 -11.82 4.72 0.46
N ILE A 112 -12.69 3.84 -0.05
CA ILE A 112 -13.98 4.22 -0.62
C ILE A 112 -14.86 4.88 0.43
N ASP A 113 -14.93 4.34 1.63
CA ASP A 113 -15.77 4.86 2.72
C ASP A 113 -15.30 6.25 3.17
N GLU A 114 -13.99 6.48 3.33
CA GLU A 114 -13.43 7.77 3.73
C GLU A 114 -13.66 8.84 2.65
N VAL A 115 -13.41 8.53 1.38
CA VAL A 115 -13.64 9.49 0.28
C VAL A 115 -15.14 9.77 0.11
N SER A 116 -15.99 8.76 0.19
CA SER A 116 -17.45 8.94 0.15
C SER A 116 -17.95 9.80 1.32
N ALA A 117 -17.33 9.69 2.49
CA ALA A 117 -17.63 10.54 3.63
C ALA A 117 -17.27 12.02 3.35
N VAL A 118 -16.14 12.29 2.68
CA VAL A 118 -15.79 13.66 2.29
C VAL A 118 -16.89 14.27 1.40
N PHE A 119 -17.36 13.55 0.40
CA PHE A 119 -18.40 14.06 -0.50
C PHE A 119 -19.70 14.34 0.26
N ARG A 120 -20.16 13.40 1.11
CA ARG A 120 -21.38 13.60 1.92
C ARG A 120 -21.26 14.82 2.85
N GLU A 121 -20.11 14.98 3.51
CA GLU A 121 -19.92 16.10 4.43
C GLU A 121 -19.79 17.45 3.71
N VAL A 122 -19.17 17.50 2.51
CA VAL A 122 -19.14 18.72 1.68
C VAL A 122 -20.56 19.12 1.23
N ASP A 123 -21.39 18.16 0.88
CA ASP A 123 -22.77 18.45 0.43
C ASP A 123 -23.64 18.94 1.61
N ARG A 124 -23.31 18.58 2.84
CA ARG A 124 -23.99 19.02 4.06
C ARG A 124 -23.49 20.40 4.53
N GLU A 125 -22.19 20.57 4.64
CA GLU A 125 -21.55 21.77 5.16
C GLU A 125 -20.07 21.80 4.73
N LEU A 126 -19.60 22.91 4.13
CA LEU A 126 -18.23 23.02 3.65
C LEU A 126 -17.17 22.79 4.75
N GLU A 127 -17.41 23.35 5.95
CA GLU A 127 -16.49 23.17 7.07
C GLU A 127 -16.41 21.71 7.56
N ALA A 128 -17.51 20.97 7.52
CA ALA A 128 -17.49 19.54 7.81
C ALA A 128 -16.69 18.77 6.75
N GLY A 129 -16.84 19.11 5.47
CA GLY A 129 -16.06 18.55 4.38
C GLY A 129 -14.56 18.83 4.50
N ARG A 130 -14.18 20.08 4.89
CA ARG A 130 -12.78 20.46 5.15
C ARG A 130 -12.17 19.63 6.28
N ARG A 131 -12.90 19.44 7.38
CA ARG A 131 -12.46 18.59 8.49
C ARG A 131 -12.31 17.12 8.09
N GLN A 132 -13.24 16.62 7.27
CA GLN A 132 -13.21 15.23 6.83
C GLN A 132 -12.03 14.99 5.87
N VAL A 133 -11.81 15.85 4.88
CA VAL A 133 -10.69 15.69 3.94
C VAL A 133 -9.33 15.84 4.63
N ALA A 134 -9.21 16.70 5.66
CA ALA A 134 -7.99 16.87 6.46
C ALA A 134 -7.49 15.57 7.13
N ARG A 135 -8.36 14.56 7.27
CA ARG A 135 -7.99 13.24 7.82
C ARG A 135 -7.21 12.37 6.84
N ILE A 136 -7.36 12.62 5.54
CA ILE A 136 -6.84 11.78 4.48
C ILE A 136 -5.81 12.47 3.58
N VAL A 137 -5.65 13.80 3.68
CA VAL A 137 -4.66 14.57 2.93
C VAL A 137 -3.58 15.15 3.84
N GLY A 138 -2.37 15.30 3.31
CA GLY A 138 -1.22 15.85 4.05
C GLY A 138 -1.04 17.37 3.91
N ARG A 139 -2.05 18.10 3.40
CA ARG A 139 -1.99 19.56 3.16
C ARG A 139 -3.01 20.32 4.00
N ASP A 140 -2.81 21.65 4.14
CA ASP A 140 -3.79 22.52 4.79
C ASP A 140 -5.09 22.55 3.97
N THR A 141 -6.22 22.35 4.66
CA THR A 141 -7.55 22.29 4.07
C THR A 141 -8.46 23.44 4.46
N ALA A 142 -7.99 24.34 5.36
CA ALA A 142 -8.82 25.38 5.99
C ALA A 142 -9.43 26.39 5.00
N GLN A 143 -8.77 26.62 3.86
CA GLN A 143 -9.21 27.61 2.87
C GLN A 143 -9.75 26.98 1.57
N LEU A 144 -9.83 25.63 1.48
CA LEU A 144 -10.28 24.97 0.27
C LEU A 144 -11.77 25.25 -0.01
N SER A 145 -12.10 25.59 -1.24
CA SER A 145 -13.48 25.61 -1.73
C SER A 145 -14.09 24.20 -1.77
N ALA A 146 -15.38 24.10 -1.89
CA ALA A 146 -16.06 22.80 -1.99
C ALA A 146 -15.52 21.94 -3.16
N GLN A 147 -15.18 22.57 -4.29
CA GLN A 147 -14.60 21.88 -5.44
C GLN A 147 -13.19 21.39 -5.14
N GLU A 148 -12.35 22.22 -4.51
CA GLU A 148 -10.98 21.84 -4.14
C GLU A 148 -10.96 20.72 -3.09
N VAL A 149 -11.91 20.70 -2.14
CA VAL A 149 -12.07 19.59 -1.19
C VAL A 149 -12.38 18.28 -1.91
N ARG A 150 -13.33 18.31 -2.89
CA ARG A 150 -13.65 17.12 -3.70
C ARG A 150 -12.46 16.68 -4.55
N THR A 151 -11.75 17.61 -5.17
CA THR A 151 -10.56 17.33 -5.98
C THR A 151 -9.47 16.68 -5.10
N ALA A 152 -9.17 17.24 -3.92
CA ALA A 152 -8.22 16.68 -2.98
C ALA A 152 -8.56 15.26 -2.53
N ALA A 153 -9.85 14.97 -2.33
CA ALA A 153 -10.32 13.64 -1.99
C ALA A 153 -10.13 12.64 -3.14
N LEU A 154 -10.36 13.06 -4.40
CA LEU A 154 -10.16 12.22 -5.58
C LEU A 154 -8.68 11.99 -5.88
N GLU A 155 -7.82 12.99 -5.74
CA GLU A 155 -6.36 12.84 -5.84
C GLU A 155 -5.86 11.79 -4.83
N THR A 156 -6.27 11.92 -3.57
CA THR A 156 -5.92 10.96 -2.52
C THR A 156 -6.49 9.56 -2.79
N LEU A 157 -7.71 9.46 -3.34
CA LEU A 157 -8.28 8.19 -3.77
C LEU A 157 -7.40 7.53 -4.83
N ALA A 158 -7.03 8.28 -5.85
CA ALA A 158 -6.25 7.78 -6.98
C ALA A 158 -4.85 7.29 -6.55
N GLU A 159 -4.14 8.06 -5.72
CA GLU A 159 -2.85 7.67 -5.16
C GLU A 159 -2.98 6.43 -4.27
N ASN A 160 -3.89 6.47 -3.28
CA ASN A 160 -4.04 5.36 -2.34
C ASN A 160 -4.67 4.10 -2.97
N LEU A 161 -5.39 4.20 -4.09
CA LEU A 161 -5.83 3.02 -4.85
C LEU A 161 -4.63 2.27 -5.44
N SER A 162 -3.59 3.00 -5.88
CA SER A 162 -2.33 2.40 -6.29
C SER A 162 -1.66 1.66 -5.12
N ASP A 163 -1.49 2.34 -3.98
CA ASP A 163 -0.68 1.87 -2.85
C ASP A 163 -1.42 0.92 -1.91
N GLY A 164 -2.73 1.01 -1.88
CA GLY A 164 -3.59 0.22 -0.98
C GLY A 164 -4.31 -0.96 -1.64
N VAL A 165 -4.31 -1.03 -2.98
CA VAL A 165 -5.03 -2.10 -3.72
C VAL A 165 -4.19 -2.66 -4.85
N VAL A 166 -3.84 -1.86 -5.86
CA VAL A 166 -3.20 -2.37 -7.09
C VAL A 166 -1.79 -2.86 -6.82
N GLY A 167 -0.95 -2.09 -6.13
CA GLY A 167 0.41 -2.45 -5.77
C GLY A 167 0.48 -3.71 -4.88
N PRO A 168 -0.30 -3.79 -3.79
CA PRO A 168 -0.44 -5.01 -3.01
C PRO A 168 -0.82 -6.25 -3.82
N ILE A 169 -1.87 -6.17 -4.66
CA ILE A 169 -2.33 -7.30 -5.48
C ILE A 169 -1.28 -7.73 -6.49
N LEU A 170 -0.61 -6.78 -7.16
CA LEU A 170 0.48 -7.10 -8.10
C LEU A 170 1.68 -7.75 -7.40
N SER A 171 2.05 -7.26 -6.23
CA SER A 171 3.16 -7.84 -5.46
C SER A 171 2.82 -9.23 -4.95
N TRP A 172 1.56 -9.44 -4.58
CA TRP A 172 1.06 -10.79 -4.28
C TRP A 172 1.06 -11.69 -5.53
N ALA A 173 0.64 -11.19 -6.68
CA ALA A 173 0.64 -11.96 -7.93
C ALA A 173 2.05 -12.41 -8.35
N LEU A 174 3.08 -11.69 -7.96
CA LEU A 174 4.49 -12.05 -8.24
C LEU A 174 5.08 -13.03 -7.21
N LEU A 175 4.82 -12.82 -5.92
CA LEU A 175 5.53 -13.48 -4.81
C LEU A 175 4.59 -14.03 -3.73
N GLY A 176 3.28 -14.08 -3.96
CA GLY A 176 2.31 -14.54 -2.97
C GLY A 176 2.20 -13.64 -1.74
N THR A 177 1.78 -14.23 -0.63
CA THR A 177 1.66 -13.51 0.66
C THR A 177 2.98 -12.87 1.13
N PRO A 178 4.17 -13.45 0.94
CA PRO A 178 5.43 -12.74 1.21
C PRO A 178 5.61 -11.47 0.38
N GLY A 179 5.16 -11.47 -0.88
CA GLY A 179 5.23 -10.32 -1.77
C GLY A 179 4.40 -9.14 -1.28
N ILE A 180 3.14 -9.37 -0.92
CA ILE A 180 2.27 -8.29 -0.43
C ILE A 180 2.77 -7.70 0.89
N LEU A 181 3.30 -8.51 1.82
CA LEU A 181 3.90 -8.04 3.06
C LEU A 181 5.15 -7.20 2.82
N THR A 182 5.99 -7.64 1.87
CA THR A 182 7.21 -6.92 1.48
C THR A 182 6.89 -5.59 0.84
N TYR A 183 5.91 -5.55 -0.05
CA TYR A 183 5.41 -4.32 -0.64
C TYR A 183 4.93 -3.33 0.45
N LYS A 184 4.12 -3.79 1.41
CA LYS A 184 3.66 -2.92 2.49
C LYS A 184 4.77 -2.48 3.43
N MET A 185 5.82 -3.27 3.64
CA MET A 185 7.03 -2.83 4.36
C MET A 185 7.72 -1.69 3.61
N ILE A 186 7.90 -1.80 2.28
CA ILE A 186 8.51 -0.76 1.44
C ILE A 186 7.68 0.52 1.48
N ASN A 187 6.38 0.43 1.22
CA ASN A 187 5.45 1.55 1.20
C ASN A 187 5.36 2.24 2.58
N THR A 188 5.36 1.47 3.69
CA THR A 188 5.40 2.05 5.05
C THR A 188 6.72 2.76 5.33
N GLN A 189 7.85 2.23 4.83
CA GLN A 189 9.14 2.90 4.96
C GLN A 189 9.15 4.24 4.23
N ASP A 190 8.65 4.29 3.00
CA ASP A 190 8.57 5.55 2.25
C ASP A 190 7.70 6.56 2.98
N SER A 191 6.50 6.18 3.39
CA SER A 191 5.56 7.03 4.13
C SER A 191 6.12 7.58 5.46
N MET A 192 7.07 6.86 6.10
CA MET A 192 7.64 7.28 7.39
C MET A 192 8.97 8.02 7.27
N VAL A 193 9.81 7.65 6.32
CA VAL A 193 11.20 8.17 6.22
C VAL A 193 11.61 8.58 4.80
N GLY A 194 10.75 8.44 3.78
CA GLY A 194 11.04 8.77 2.38
C GLY A 194 11.06 10.27 2.04
N TYR A 195 10.70 11.13 2.99
CA TYR A 195 10.60 12.58 2.75
C TYR A 195 11.92 13.22 2.35
N LEU A 196 11.85 14.22 1.44
CA LEU A 196 13.02 14.96 0.93
C LEU A 196 13.54 16.08 1.85
N ASN A 197 13.01 16.19 3.08
CA ASN A 197 13.48 17.17 4.06
C ASN A 197 14.87 16.81 4.61
N GLU A 198 15.54 17.74 5.27
CA GLU A 198 16.91 17.58 5.82
C GLU A 198 17.05 16.37 6.76
N ARG A 199 15.98 16.04 7.50
CA ARG A 199 15.98 14.91 8.42
C ARG A 199 16.09 13.59 7.69
N TYR A 200 15.31 13.39 6.64
CA TYR A 200 15.11 12.08 6.01
C TYR A 200 15.82 11.91 4.67
N ARG A 201 16.14 12.99 3.94
CA ARG A 201 16.75 12.96 2.60
C ARG A 201 17.93 12.00 2.46
N ALA A 202 18.78 11.90 3.50
CA ALA A 202 19.91 10.98 3.47
C ALA A 202 19.51 9.58 3.95
N TYR A 203 18.83 9.47 5.09
CA TYR A 203 18.49 8.20 5.72
C TYR A 203 17.45 7.40 4.93
N GLY A 204 16.39 8.07 4.47
CA GLY A 204 15.27 7.46 3.75
C GLY A 204 15.51 7.27 2.24
N PHE A 205 16.66 7.66 1.72
CA PHE A 205 16.96 7.61 0.29
C PHE A 205 16.67 6.25 -0.35
N PHE A 206 17.06 5.16 0.31
CA PHE A 206 16.82 3.81 -0.19
C PHE A 206 15.32 3.48 -0.22
N SER A 207 14.61 3.81 0.86
CA SER A 207 13.16 3.55 0.97
C SER A 207 12.39 4.28 -0.12
N ALA A 208 12.63 5.58 -0.32
CA ALA A 208 12.01 6.37 -1.37
C ALA A 208 12.31 5.80 -2.77
N LYS A 209 13.56 5.44 -3.06
CA LYS A 209 13.93 4.90 -4.37
C LYS A 209 13.40 3.49 -4.63
N LEU A 210 13.30 2.67 -3.60
CA LEU A 210 12.72 1.35 -3.72
C LEU A 210 11.20 1.43 -3.91
N ASP A 211 10.53 2.33 -3.20
CA ASP A 211 9.10 2.59 -3.38
C ASP A 211 8.81 3.16 -4.77
N ASP A 212 9.59 4.14 -5.23
CA ASP A 212 9.54 4.64 -6.62
C ASP A 212 9.58 3.49 -7.63
N LEU A 213 10.48 2.50 -7.42
CA LEU A 213 10.68 1.38 -8.34
C LEU A 213 9.49 0.40 -8.32
N VAL A 214 9.04 -0.02 -7.14
CA VAL A 214 7.97 -1.02 -7.03
C VAL A 214 6.61 -0.46 -7.44
N ASN A 215 6.43 0.85 -7.39
CA ASN A 215 5.22 1.55 -7.81
C ASN A 215 5.19 1.97 -9.29
N LEU A 216 6.25 1.71 -10.06
CA LEU A 216 6.25 2.04 -11.49
C LEU A 216 5.11 1.40 -12.27
N LEU A 217 4.88 0.12 -12.10
CA LEU A 217 3.79 -0.60 -12.78
C LEU A 217 2.43 -0.37 -12.10
N PRO A 218 2.29 -0.47 -10.77
CA PRO A 218 1.04 -0.22 -10.07
C PRO A 218 0.38 1.11 -10.43
N SER A 219 1.11 2.22 -10.41
CA SER A 219 0.57 3.55 -10.67
C SER A 219 0.00 3.68 -12.09
N ARG A 220 0.65 3.12 -13.10
CA ARG A 220 0.17 3.15 -14.49
C ARG A 220 -1.03 2.25 -14.71
N LEU A 221 -1.06 1.09 -14.08
CA LEU A 221 -2.22 0.20 -14.12
C LEU A 221 -3.41 0.83 -13.38
N THR A 222 -3.17 1.51 -12.26
CA THR A 222 -4.22 2.24 -11.54
C THR A 222 -4.82 3.32 -12.44
N ALA A 223 -4.00 4.13 -13.09
CA ALA A 223 -4.47 5.13 -14.06
C ALA A 223 -5.32 4.49 -15.19
N LEU A 224 -4.85 3.37 -15.73
CA LEU A 224 -5.59 2.63 -16.76
C LEU A 224 -6.94 2.12 -16.23
N PHE A 225 -7.00 1.56 -15.02
CA PHE A 225 -8.23 1.06 -14.42
C PHE A 225 -9.21 2.20 -14.10
N LEU A 226 -8.73 3.36 -13.66
CA LEU A 226 -9.55 4.54 -13.45
C LEU A 226 -10.16 5.04 -14.77
N LEU A 227 -9.36 5.12 -15.85
CA LEU A 227 -9.84 5.50 -17.18
C LEU A 227 -10.86 4.49 -17.75
N LEU A 228 -10.64 3.20 -17.56
CA LEU A 228 -11.57 2.14 -17.92
C LEU A 228 -12.89 2.26 -17.16
N GLY A 229 -12.82 2.43 -15.85
CA GLY A 229 -14.01 2.60 -14.99
C GLY A 229 -14.81 3.86 -15.32
N ALA A 230 -14.13 4.93 -15.71
CA ALA A 230 -14.75 6.18 -16.15
C ALA A 230 -15.25 6.15 -17.62
N GLY A 231 -14.94 5.10 -18.39
CA GLY A 231 -15.24 5.03 -19.82
C GLY A 231 -14.46 6.06 -20.67
N ARG A 232 -13.29 6.51 -20.17
CA ARG A 232 -12.52 7.62 -20.75
C ARG A 232 -11.12 7.22 -21.21
N LEU A 233 -11.00 6.09 -21.89
CA LEU A 233 -9.72 5.65 -22.50
C LEU A 233 -9.15 6.65 -23.51
N ASP A 234 -9.99 7.53 -24.06
CA ASP A 234 -9.59 8.64 -24.90
C ASP A 234 -8.58 9.59 -24.22
N LEU A 235 -8.60 9.67 -22.90
CA LEU A 235 -7.67 10.50 -22.10
C LEU A 235 -6.29 9.85 -21.83
N THR A 236 -6.07 8.60 -22.25
CA THR A 236 -4.78 7.92 -22.03
C THR A 236 -3.56 8.75 -22.48
N PRO A 237 -3.53 9.38 -23.68
CA PRO A 237 -2.40 10.21 -24.09
C PRO A 237 -2.19 11.44 -23.19
N PHE A 238 -3.28 12.02 -22.67
CA PHE A 238 -3.23 13.13 -21.73
C PHE A 238 -2.59 12.70 -20.40
N VAL A 239 -3.08 11.62 -19.79
CA VAL A 239 -2.54 11.08 -18.52
C VAL A 239 -1.06 10.73 -18.63
N LEU A 240 -0.65 10.08 -19.74
CA LEU A 240 0.76 9.73 -19.97
C LEU A 240 1.66 10.96 -20.13
N ARG A 241 1.13 12.06 -20.68
CA ARG A 241 1.88 13.30 -20.83
C ARG A 241 1.96 14.10 -19.53
N GLU A 242 0.83 14.27 -18.84
CA GLU A 242 0.76 15.09 -17.63
C GLU A 242 1.40 14.38 -16.42
N GLY A 243 1.20 13.07 -16.27
CA GLY A 243 1.81 12.28 -15.19
C GLY A 243 3.34 12.35 -15.15
N LYS A 244 4.00 12.57 -16.30
CA LYS A 244 5.46 12.77 -16.35
C LYS A 244 5.92 14.11 -15.78
N LYS A 245 5.03 15.09 -15.63
CA LYS A 245 5.36 16.42 -15.12
C LYS A 245 5.31 16.50 -13.61
N HIS A 246 4.71 15.52 -12.96
CA HIS A 246 4.62 15.46 -11.51
C HIS A 246 6.00 15.23 -10.88
N LEU A 247 6.20 15.77 -9.65
CA LEU A 247 7.46 15.61 -8.92
C LEU A 247 7.72 14.16 -8.50
N SER A 248 6.67 13.40 -8.18
CA SER A 248 6.74 11.96 -7.97
C SER A 248 6.73 11.24 -9.32
N PRO A 249 7.55 10.20 -9.52
CA PRO A 249 7.53 9.41 -10.74
C PRO A 249 6.26 8.54 -10.89
N ASN A 250 5.44 8.45 -9.86
CA ASN A 250 4.31 7.53 -9.75
C ASN A 250 2.97 8.23 -9.51
N SER A 251 2.84 9.10 -8.50
CA SER A 251 1.55 9.69 -8.08
C SER A 251 0.83 10.46 -9.20
N GLY A 252 1.56 11.17 -10.03
CA GLY A 252 0.98 11.97 -11.11
C GLY A 252 0.31 11.16 -12.23
N TYR A 253 0.39 9.83 -12.25
CA TYR A 253 -0.33 9.03 -13.26
C TYR A 253 -1.76 8.71 -12.86
N PRO A 254 -2.05 8.24 -11.63
CA PRO A 254 -3.41 7.99 -11.20
C PRO A 254 -4.18 9.27 -10.83
N GLU A 255 -3.51 10.32 -10.33
CA GLU A 255 -4.10 11.64 -10.01
C GLU A 255 -4.58 12.37 -11.27
#